data_bae1ae27f6c0b4bd1dc88785390affea
#
_entry.id   bae1ae27f6c0b4bd1dc88785390affea
#
_cell.length_a   1.000
_cell.length_b   1.000
_cell.length_c   1.000
_cell.angle_alpha   90.00
_cell.angle_beta   90.00
_cell.angle_gamma   90.00
#
_symmetry.space_group_name_H-M   'P 1'
#
loop_
_entity.id
_entity.type
_entity.pdbx_description
1 polymer ?
#
loop_
_entity_poly.entity_id
_entity_poly.type
_entity_poly.pdbx_seq_one_letter_code
_entity_poly.pdbx_strand_id
1 'polypeptide(L)'
;MSTLKKTTLALALAGATLATTAQANEVEVLHWWTSGGEARAANVLKELMEAEGYGWQDFAVAGGGGETAMTVLKSRAMSGNPPSAAQIKGPEIQEWGELGLLGDLNGVADAEGWDELLPEVVADIMRHDGKYVAVPVNVHRVNWLWANPEVLEAAGVEMPTTLDELFEAGEAIREAGFVPLAHGGQSWQDATVFESVLLGGQGSEFYQQALVELDPEALGGEQMIDALEDFKRTRELMDEGMPGRDWNVATAMVIEGVAGFQLMGDWAKGEFTAAGLTAGEDYLCAAAPGTEDAFTFNIDSLAMFRVSDDEEREAQQALARLVLEPTFQEAFNLAKGSIPARPDLDMSEFDSCAQQSLADFQRTAEEGGLVPSMAHGMAVRADIQGAIFDVVT
;
A
#
# COMPACT_ATOMS: atom_id res chain seq x y z
N MET A 1 -21.88 86.36 -14.21
CA MET A 1 -23.00 85.42 -14.19
C MET A 1 -22.59 84.24 -15.04
N SER A 2 -22.10 83.17 -14.46
CA SER A 2 -21.62 82.00 -15.13
C SER A 2 -22.31 80.77 -14.54
N THR A 3 -23.10 80.11 -15.34
CA THR A 3 -23.90 78.93 -14.98
C THR A 3 -23.04 77.68 -15.06
N LEU A 4 -22.80 77.06 -13.88
CA LEU A 4 -22.12 75.75 -13.75
C LEU A 4 -23.08 74.61 -14.18
N LYS A 5 -22.77 73.91 -15.22
CA LYS A 5 -23.47 72.68 -15.60
C LYS A 5 -22.90 71.49 -14.79
N LYS A 6 -23.77 70.90 -13.96
CA LYS A 6 -23.48 69.63 -13.24
C LYS A 6 -23.64 68.49 -14.22
N THR A 7 -22.54 67.81 -14.54
CA THR A 7 -22.57 66.53 -15.31
C THR A 7 -22.49 65.39 -14.31
N THR A 8 -23.61 64.66 -14.19
CA THR A 8 -23.71 63.47 -13.35
C THR A 8 -23.11 62.29 -14.12
N LEU A 9 -21.96 61.76 -13.66
CA LEU A 9 -21.33 60.55 -14.18
C LEU A 9 -21.93 59.34 -13.48
N ALA A 10 -22.77 58.57 -14.18
CA ALA A 10 -23.28 57.29 -13.68
C ALA A 10 -22.23 56.21 -13.89
N LEU A 11 -21.59 55.72 -12.82
CA LEU A 11 -20.74 54.56 -12.83
C LEU A 11 -21.62 53.30 -12.82
N ALA A 12 -21.70 52.61 -13.94
CA ALA A 12 -22.28 51.27 -14.00
C ALA A 12 -21.20 50.27 -13.48
N LEU A 13 -21.38 49.79 -12.25
CA LEU A 13 -20.66 48.62 -11.75
C LEU A 13 -21.20 47.37 -12.49
N ALA A 14 -20.50 46.92 -13.50
CA ALA A 14 -20.68 45.55 -14.03
C ALA A 14 -20.07 44.59 -13.00
N GLY A 15 -20.89 44.03 -12.11
CA GLY A 15 -20.52 42.91 -11.29
C GLY A 15 -20.30 41.69 -12.18
N ALA A 16 -19.02 41.38 -12.49
CA ALA A 16 -18.64 40.07 -12.97
C ALA A 16 -18.78 39.09 -11.80
N THR A 17 -19.91 38.45 -11.69
CA THR A 17 -20.01 37.19 -10.93
C THR A 17 -19.11 36.18 -11.61
N LEU A 18 -17.91 35.99 -11.08
CA LEU A 18 -17.13 34.78 -11.30
C LEU A 18 -18.02 33.67 -10.70
N ALA A 19 -18.84 33.04 -11.54
CA ALA A 19 -19.35 31.75 -11.22
C ALA A 19 -18.12 30.82 -11.17
N THR A 20 -17.65 30.51 -9.96
CA THR A 20 -16.93 29.27 -9.75
C THR A 20 -17.92 28.20 -10.15
N THR A 21 -17.73 27.63 -11.33
CA THR A 21 -18.35 26.35 -11.65
C THR A 21 -17.80 25.39 -10.61
N ALA A 22 -18.59 25.09 -9.57
CA ALA A 22 -18.40 23.90 -8.79
C ALA A 22 -18.38 22.78 -9.84
N GLN A 23 -17.27 22.08 -9.94
CA GLN A 23 -17.14 20.96 -10.86
C GLN A 23 -17.93 19.83 -10.22
N ALA A 24 -19.18 19.70 -10.57
CA ALA A 24 -20.16 18.86 -9.89
C ALA A 24 -19.85 17.36 -10.08
N ASN A 25 -19.00 17.00 -11.05
CA ASN A 25 -18.58 15.63 -11.36
C ASN A 25 -17.14 15.35 -10.89
N GLU A 26 -16.83 15.72 -9.64
CA GLU A 26 -15.48 15.58 -9.08
C GLU A 26 -15.48 14.60 -7.92
N VAL A 27 -14.43 13.78 -7.80
CA VAL A 27 -14.16 12.95 -6.62
C VAL A 27 -12.99 13.51 -5.84
N GLU A 28 -13.16 13.69 -4.54
CA GLU A 28 -12.05 13.94 -3.62
C GLU A 28 -11.55 12.60 -3.08
N VAL A 29 -10.27 12.29 -3.31
CA VAL A 29 -9.67 11.00 -2.94
C VAL A 29 -8.56 11.21 -1.93
N LEU A 30 -8.78 10.73 -0.70
CA LEU A 30 -7.78 10.74 0.36
C LEU A 30 -6.91 9.49 0.26
N HIS A 31 -5.60 9.68 0.15
CA HIS A 31 -4.62 8.59 0.10
C HIS A 31 -3.26 9.04 0.66
N TRP A 32 -2.31 8.08 0.80
CA TRP A 32 -0.95 8.36 1.26
C TRP A 32 0.16 7.95 0.27
N TRP A 33 -0.18 7.78 -1.00
CA TRP A 33 0.77 7.51 -2.07
C TRP A 33 1.57 8.77 -2.42
N THR A 34 2.68 9.00 -1.71
CA THR A 34 3.45 10.25 -1.80
C THR A 34 4.91 10.09 -2.20
N SER A 35 5.45 8.85 -2.28
CA SER A 35 6.77 8.59 -2.84
C SER A 35 6.80 8.81 -4.36
N GLY A 36 7.99 8.80 -4.96
CA GLY A 36 8.13 9.02 -6.40
C GLY A 36 7.38 8.00 -7.26
N GLY A 37 7.45 6.72 -6.90
CA GLY A 37 6.72 5.63 -7.55
C GLY A 37 5.23 5.71 -7.33
N GLU A 38 4.82 5.93 -6.08
CA GLU A 38 3.42 6.00 -5.67
C GLU A 38 2.66 7.17 -6.30
N ALA A 39 3.24 8.36 -6.32
CA ALA A 39 2.63 9.54 -6.93
C ALA A 39 2.40 9.36 -8.45
N ARG A 40 3.33 8.67 -9.13
CA ARG A 40 3.13 8.32 -10.54
C ARG A 40 1.97 7.34 -10.72
N ALA A 41 1.87 6.33 -9.86
CA ALA A 41 0.78 5.37 -9.89
C ALA A 41 -0.59 6.07 -9.67
N ALA A 42 -0.70 6.92 -8.65
CA ALA A 42 -1.92 7.69 -8.38
C ALA A 42 -2.32 8.60 -9.56
N ASN A 43 -1.34 9.17 -10.26
CA ASN A 43 -1.60 10.02 -11.43
C ASN A 43 -2.25 9.25 -12.60
N VAL A 44 -2.00 7.95 -12.75
CA VAL A 44 -2.68 7.12 -13.76
C VAL A 44 -4.20 7.15 -13.56
N LEU A 45 -4.68 6.99 -12.33
CA LEU A 45 -6.11 7.01 -12.03
C LEU A 45 -6.72 8.38 -12.27
N LYS A 46 -6.00 9.43 -11.86
CA LYS A 46 -6.41 10.82 -12.15
C LYS A 46 -6.58 11.05 -13.65
N GLU A 47 -5.60 10.68 -14.46
CA GLU A 47 -5.65 10.88 -15.92
C GLU A 47 -6.82 10.12 -16.57
N LEU A 48 -7.14 8.92 -16.09
CA LEU A 48 -8.28 8.14 -16.58
C LEU A 48 -9.61 8.80 -16.21
N MET A 49 -9.76 9.29 -14.98
CA MET A 49 -10.95 10.04 -14.54
C MET A 49 -11.15 11.31 -15.41
N GLU A 50 -10.09 12.08 -15.60
CA GLU A 50 -10.12 13.30 -16.41
C GLU A 50 -10.41 13.00 -17.90
N ALA A 51 -9.92 11.88 -18.44
CA ALA A 51 -10.18 11.45 -19.80
C ALA A 51 -11.66 11.10 -20.05
N GLU A 52 -12.36 10.60 -19.04
CA GLU A 52 -13.81 10.36 -19.08
C GLU A 52 -14.66 11.59 -18.72
N GLY A 53 -14.01 12.71 -18.42
CA GLY A 53 -14.68 13.98 -18.14
C GLY A 53 -15.04 14.21 -16.67
N TYR A 54 -14.52 13.39 -15.76
CA TYR A 54 -14.67 13.57 -14.32
C TYR A 54 -13.52 14.38 -13.74
N GLY A 55 -13.78 15.16 -12.68
CA GLY A 55 -12.76 15.85 -11.93
C GLY A 55 -12.09 14.95 -10.88
N TRP A 56 -10.83 15.25 -10.57
CA TRP A 56 -10.07 14.59 -9.51
C TRP A 56 -9.52 15.64 -8.55
N GLN A 57 -9.95 15.59 -7.30
CA GLN A 57 -9.34 16.36 -6.22
C GLN A 57 -8.42 15.46 -5.41
N ASP A 58 -7.13 15.69 -5.58
CA ASP A 58 -6.08 14.94 -4.90
C ASP A 58 -5.98 15.38 -3.44
N PHE A 59 -6.13 14.45 -2.51
CA PHE A 59 -5.93 14.67 -1.09
C PHE A 59 -4.88 13.72 -0.53
N ALA A 60 -3.64 13.93 -0.97
CA ALA A 60 -2.49 13.17 -0.52
C ALA A 60 -2.04 13.59 0.88
N VAL A 61 -1.94 12.64 1.80
CA VAL A 61 -1.47 12.85 3.18
C VAL A 61 -0.16 12.10 3.37
N ALA A 62 0.94 12.83 3.51
CA ALA A 62 2.24 12.22 3.72
C ALA A 62 2.32 11.46 5.05
N GLY A 63 3.03 10.33 5.03
CA GLY A 63 3.24 9.44 6.17
C GLY A 63 3.04 7.99 5.75
N GLY A 64 4.12 7.22 5.71
CA GLY A 64 4.08 5.80 5.37
C GLY A 64 3.14 5.02 6.31
N GLY A 65 2.56 3.93 5.80
CA GLY A 65 1.62 3.11 6.56
C GLY A 65 0.19 3.65 6.71
N GLY A 66 -0.05 4.96 6.45
CA GLY A 66 -1.41 5.54 6.43
C GLY A 66 -1.93 6.07 7.76
N GLU A 67 -1.22 5.98 8.89
CA GLU A 67 -1.67 6.40 10.22
C GLU A 67 -2.11 7.87 10.28
N THR A 68 -1.32 8.76 9.67
CA THR A 68 -1.65 10.20 9.59
C THR A 68 -2.90 10.41 8.74
N ALA A 69 -3.02 9.73 7.61
CA ALA A 69 -4.19 9.80 6.72
C ALA A 69 -5.46 9.34 7.43
N MET A 70 -5.40 8.24 8.19
CA MET A 70 -6.53 7.75 8.99
C MET A 70 -6.94 8.72 10.10
N THR A 71 -5.99 9.40 10.73
CA THR A 71 -6.29 10.46 11.71
C THR A 71 -7.03 11.62 11.06
N VAL A 72 -6.61 12.06 9.89
CA VAL A 72 -7.28 13.10 9.10
C VAL A 72 -8.68 12.66 8.68
N LEU A 73 -8.81 11.43 8.16
CA LEU A 73 -10.10 10.86 7.75
C LEU A 73 -11.09 10.81 8.91
N LYS A 74 -10.68 10.29 10.08
CA LYS A 74 -11.50 10.25 11.29
C LYS A 74 -11.98 11.66 11.70
N SER A 75 -11.09 12.65 11.67
CA SER A 75 -11.43 14.04 11.99
C SER A 75 -12.47 14.62 11.02
N ARG A 76 -12.32 14.39 9.72
CA ARG A 76 -13.24 14.85 8.67
C ARG A 76 -14.60 14.16 8.78
N ALA A 77 -14.62 12.85 8.96
CA ALA A 77 -15.87 12.09 9.12
C ALA A 77 -16.66 12.54 10.35
N MET A 78 -15.99 12.77 11.49
CA MET A 78 -16.61 13.30 12.72
C MET A 78 -17.19 14.71 12.53
N SER A 79 -16.61 15.49 11.63
CA SER A 79 -17.10 16.83 11.28
C SER A 79 -18.24 16.80 10.25
N GLY A 80 -18.64 15.61 9.77
CA GLY A 80 -19.67 15.43 8.76
C GLY A 80 -19.24 15.79 7.34
N ASN A 81 -17.93 15.81 7.07
CA ASN A 81 -17.34 16.15 5.77
C ASN A 81 -16.27 15.13 5.37
N PRO A 82 -16.61 13.82 5.23
CA PRO A 82 -15.66 12.83 4.68
C PRO A 82 -15.31 13.17 3.22
N PRO A 83 -14.18 12.66 2.68
CA PRO A 83 -13.92 12.73 1.24
C PRO A 83 -14.90 11.82 0.47
N SER A 84 -14.96 11.97 -0.86
CA SER A 84 -15.76 11.07 -1.71
C SER A 84 -15.26 9.63 -1.66
N ALA A 85 -13.92 9.46 -1.66
CA ALA A 85 -13.26 8.17 -1.51
C ALA A 85 -12.03 8.29 -0.61
N ALA A 86 -11.68 7.21 0.07
CA ALA A 86 -10.45 7.14 0.84
C ALA A 86 -9.77 5.79 0.68
N GLN A 87 -8.45 5.81 0.64
CA GLN A 87 -7.65 4.60 0.78
C GLN A 87 -7.89 4.03 2.17
N ILE A 88 -8.45 2.81 2.25
CA ILE A 88 -8.73 2.08 3.50
C ILE A 88 -8.42 0.61 3.25
N LYS A 89 -8.02 -0.12 4.27
CA LYS A 89 -7.57 -1.51 4.17
C LYS A 89 -8.23 -2.41 5.20
N GLY A 90 -8.38 -3.69 4.85
CA GLY A 90 -8.72 -4.77 5.76
C GLY A 90 -9.90 -4.49 6.69
N PRO A 91 -9.76 -4.82 8.00
CA PRO A 91 -10.81 -4.64 9.00
C PRO A 91 -11.32 -3.20 9.17
N GLU A 92 -10.54 -2.17 8.82
CA GLU A 92 -11.02 -0.78 8.89
C GLU A 92 -12.19 -0.53 7.93
N ILE A 93 -12.29 -1.26 6.80
CA ILE A 93 -13.46 -1.18 5.91
C ILE A 93 -14.74 -1.57 6.69
N GLN A 94 -14.64 -2.64 7.52
CA GLN A 94 -15.77 -3.10 8.34
C GLN A 94 -16.14 -2.05 9.40
N GLU A 95 -15.16 -1.43 10.06
CA GLU A 95 -15.39 -0.39 11.06
C GLU A 95 -16.14 0.81 10.46
N TRP A 96 -15.73 1.28 9.29
CA TRP A 96 -16.42 2.36 8.58
C TRP A 96 -17.82 1.96 8.09
N GLY A 97 -17.98 0.69 7.68
CA GLY A 97 -19.26 0.11 7.31
C GLY A 97 -20.23 0.06 8.49
N GLU A 98 -19.79 -0.40 9.67
CA GLU A 98 -20.57 -0.43 10.92
C GLU A 98 -21.06 0.97 11.34
N LEU A 99 -20.27 2.01 11.08
CA LEU A 99 -20.68 3.41 11.31
C LEU A 99 -21.70 3.89 10.28
N GLY A 100 -22.00 3.10 9.24
CA GLY A 100 -22.94 3.45 8.20
C GLY A 100 -22.50 4.59 7.29
N LEU A 101 -21.18 4.84 7.18
CA LEU A 101 -20.63 5.94 6.42
C LEU A 101 -20.28 5.58 4.98
N LEU A 102 -20.19 4.27 4.65
CA LEU A 102 -19.83 3.81 3.32
C LEU A 102 -21.01 3.70 2.37
N GLY A 103 -20.79 4.00 1.10
CA GLY A 103 -21.72 3.89 -0.01
C GLY A 103 -21.83 2.45 -0.53
N ASP A 104 -22.92 2.16 -1.25
CA ASP A 104 -23.19 0.85 -1.87
C ASP A 104 -22.71 0.87 -3.33
N LEU A 105 -21.81 -0.06 -3.68
CA LEU A 105 -21.24 -0.22 -5.01
C LEU A 105 -21.82 -1.43 -5.78
N ASN A 106 -22.82 -2.14 -5.23
CA ASN A 106 -23.35 -3.35 -5.89
C ASN A 106 -23.83 -3.09 -7.32
N GLY A 107 -24.38 -1.90 -7.59
CA GLY A 107 -24.79 -1.55 -8.96
C GLY A 107 -23.65 -1.58 -9.98
N VAL A 108 -22.45 -1.14 -9.60
CA VAL A 108 -21.24 -1.23 -10.42
C VAL A 108 -20.71 -2.66 -10.41
N ALA A 109 -20.62 -3.27 -9.24
CA ALA A 109 -20.10 -4.63 -9.09
C ALA A 109 -20.88 -5.67 -9.93
N ASP A 110 -22.22 -5.59 -9.91
CA ASP A 110 -23.09 -6.45 -10.71
C ASP A 110 -22.95 -6.21 -12.21
N ALA A 111 -22.80 -4.92 -12.61
CA ALA A 111 -22.66 -4.55 -14.02
C ALA A 111 -21.31 -5.00 -14.61
N GLU A 112 -20.24 -4.95 -13.81
CA GLU A 112 -18.88 -5.29 -14.23
C GLU A 112 -18.47 -6.72 -13.85
N GLY A 113 -19.35 -7.51 -13.19
CA GLY A 113 -19.10 -8.92 -12.85
C GLY A 113 -17.99 -9.14 -11.84
N TRP A 114 -17.93 -8.33 -10.78
CA TRP A 114 -16.84 -8.37 -9.80
C TRP A 114 -16.71 -9.72 -9.08
N ASP A 115 -17.80 -10.44 -8.89
CA ASP A 115 -17.80 -11.78 -8.24
C ASP A 115 -17.07 -12.85 -9.06
N GLU A 116 -17.06 -12.70 -10.39
CA GLU A 116 -16.32 -13.58 -11.28
C GLU A 116 -14.91 -13.06 -11.57
N LEU A 117 -14.69 -11.76 -11.37
CA LEU A 117 -13.45 -11.08 -11.71
C LEU A 117 -12.41 -11.15 -10.58
N LEU A 118 -12.86 -11.02 -9.33
CA LEU A 118 -11.96 -10.90 -8.17
C LEU A 118 -11.74 -12.26 -7.49
N PRO A 119 -10.52 -12.54 -6.98
CA PRO A 119 -10.30 -13.64 -6.06
C PRO A 119 -11.21 -13.51 -4.83
N GLU A 120 -11.73 -14.61 -4.31
CA GLU A 120 -12.68 -14.63 -3.18
C GLU A 120 -12.13 -13.85 -1.97
N VAL A 121 -10.86 -14.05 -1.61
CA VAL A 121 -10.21 -13.33 -0.50
C VAL A 121 -10.20 -11.81 -0.71
N VAL A 122 -10.07 -11.34 -1.94
CA VAL A 122 -10.09 -9.92 -2.29
C VAL A 122 -11.53 -9.38 -2.21
N ALA A 123 -12.47 -10.10 -2.85
CA ALA A 123 -13.88 -9.73 -2.88
C ALA A 123 -14.49 -9.63 -1.48
N ASP A 124 -14.18 -10.57 -0.59
CA ASP A 124 -14.71 -10.62 0.78
C ASP A 124 -14.27 -9.41 1.61
N ILE A 125 -13.02 -8.97 1.46
CA ILE A 125 -12.51 -7.79 2.15
C ILE A 125 -13.23 -6.50 1.69
N MET A 126 -13.62 -6.44 0.42
CA MET A 126 -14.30 -5.26 -0.15
C MET A 126 -15.77 -5.15 0.24
N ARG A 127 -16.32 -6.16 0.90
CA ARG A 127 -17.74 -6.20 1.27
C ARG A 127 -17.98 -5.91 2.75
N HIS A 128 -19.08 -5.22 3.02
CA HIS A 128 -19.66 -5.05 4.34
C HIS A 128 -21.16 -5.41 4.27
N ASP A 129 -21.65 -6.29 5.17
CA ASP A 129 -23.01 -6.79 5.16
C ASP A 129 -23.46 -7.36 3.78
N GLY A 130 -22.55 -8.04 3.07
CA GLY A 130 -22.79 -8.62 1.75
C GLY A 130 -22.86 -7.63 0.60
N LYS A 131 -22.44 -6.38 0.81
CA LYS A 131 -22.41 -5.32 -0.19
C LYS A 131 -21.00 -4.86 -0.43
N TYR A 132 -20.62 -4.65 -1.69
CA TYR A 132 -19.41 -3.96 -2.02
C TYR A 132 -19.48 -2.50 -1.55
N VAL A 133 -18.50 -2.08 -0.78
CA VAL A 133 -18.36 -0.71 -0.24
C VAL A 133 -17.00 -0.10 -0.55
N ALA A 134 -16.10 -0.90 -1.08
CA ALA A 134 -14.76 -0.52 -1.54
C ALA A 134 -14.43 -1.25 -2.85
N VAL A 135 -13.46 -0.70 -3.60
CA VAL A 135 -12.90 -1.30 -4.79
C VAL A 135 -11.41 -1.57 -4.56
N PRO A 136 -10.89 -2.78 -4.84
CA PRO A 136 -9.48 -3.08 -4.68
C PRO A 136 -8.66 -2.44 -5.80
N VAL A 137 -7.55 -1.78 -5.44
CA VAL A 137 -6.65 -1.12 -6.38
C VAL A 137 -5.56 -2.08 -6.86
N ASN A 138 -5.02 -2.87 -5.93
CA ASN A 138 -3.92 -3.80 -6.16
C ASN A 138 -3.87 -4.89 -5.08
N VAL A 139 -2.96 -5.83 -5.25
CA VAL A 139 -2.48 -6.72 -4.18
C VAL A 139 -0.98 -6.53 -4.03
N HIS A 140 -0.53 -6.28 -2.81
CA HIS A 140 0.87 -6.21 -2.44
C HIS A 140 1.33 -7.53 -1.82
N ARG A 141 2.53 -7.97 -2.17
CA ARG A 141 3.29 -8.91 -1.36
C ARG A 141 4.17 -8.13 -0.38
N VAL A 142 4.03 -8.39 0.90
CA VAL A 142 4.76 -7.69 1.95
C VAL A 142 6.10 -8.36 2.27
N ASN A 143 6.15 -9.69 2.27
CA ASN A 143 7.32 -10.49 2.62
C ASN A 143 8.32 -10.63 1.46
N TRP A 144 8.89 -9.50 1.01
CA TRP A 144 9.95 -9.47 -0.01
C TRP A 144 11.32 -9.12 0.59
N LEU A 145 12.36 -9.74 0.03
CA LEU A 145 13.76 -9.35 0.17
C LEU A 145 14.25 -8.75 -1.15
N TRP A 146 14.70 -7.52 -1.09
CA TRP A 146 15.35 -6.79 -2.18
C TRP A 146 16.84 -6.77 -1.97
N ALA A 147 17.65 -6.90 -3.04
CA ALA A 147 19.10 -6.89 -2.92
C ALA A 147 19.79 -6.16 -4.07
N ASN A 148 20.97 -5.62 -3.77
CA ASN A 148 21.89 -5.07 -4.76
C ASN A 148 22.91 -6.14 -5.18
N PRO A 149 22.92 -6.60 -6.45
CA PRO A 149 23.81 -7.68 -6.90
C PRO A 149 25.29 -7.33 -6.82
N GLU A 150 25.68 -6.06 -7.00
CA GLU A 150 27.09 -5.64 -6.93
C GLU A 150 27.61 -5.72 -5.49
N VAL A 151 26.78 -5.37 -4.51
CA VAL A 151 27.12 -5.50 -3.08
C VAL A 151 27.25 -6.97 -2.69
N LEU A 152 26.34 -7.84 -3.16
CA LEU A 152 26.41 -9.27 -2.91
C LEU A 152 27.70 -9.87 -3.51
N GLU A 153 28.03 -9.53 -4.76
CA GLU A 153 29.27 -9.97 -5.41
C GLU A 153 30.51 -9.51 -4.65
N ALA A 154 30.54 -8.23 -4.21
CA ALA A 154 31.66 -7.67 -3.45
C ALA A 154 31.86 -8.36 -2.09
N ALA A 155 30.77 -8.80 -1.46
CA ALA A 155 30.79 -9.54 -0.19
C ALA A 155 30.99 -11.06 -0.39
N GLY A 156 30.86 -11.57 -1.62
CA GLY A 156 30.97 -12.99 -1.94
C GLY A 156 29.83 -13.84 -1.41
N VAL A 157 28.60 -13.26 -1.37
CA VAL A 157 27.38 -13.91 -0.87
C VAL A 157 26.32 -14.01 -1.96
N GLU A 158 25.38 -14.92 -1.79
CA GLU A 158 24.19 -15.10 -2.64
C GLU A 158 22.92 -14.60 -1.92
N MET A 159 21.78 -14.63 -2.61
CA MET A 159 20.49 -14.34 -2.00
C MET A 159 20.17 -15.38 -0.92
N PRO A 160 19.94 -14.97 0.34
CA PRO A 160 19.62 -15.90 1.41
C PRO A 160 18.20 -16.45 1.26
N THR A 161 18.04 -17.75 1.53
CA THR A 161 16.75 -18.45 1.54
C THR A 161 16.26 -18.79 2.95
N THR A 162 17.14 -18.73 3.93
CA THR A 162 16.83 -18.94 5.36
C THR A 162 17.29 -17.75 6.20
N LEU A 163 16.75 -17.62 7.43
CA LEU A 163 17.18 -16.57 8.37
C LEU A 163 18.67 -16.71 8.75
N ASP A 164 19.16 -17.94 8.93
CA ASP A 164 20.58 -18.15 9.24
C ASP A 164 21.47 -17.69 8.08
N GLU A 165 21.11 -17.99 6.83
CA GLU A 165 21.82 -17.48 5.66
C GLU A 165 21.77 -15.96 5.56
N LEU A 166 20.64 -15.32 5.94
CA LEU A 166 20.54 -13.85 6.00
C LEU A 166 21.52 -13.27 7.02
N PHE A 167 21.63 -13.88 8.19
CA PHE A 167 22.58 -13.44 9.22
C PHE A 167 24.03 -13.61 8.78
N GLU A 168 24.37 -14.76 8.18
CA GLU A 168 25.72 -15.02 7.66
C GLU A 168 26.09 -14.05 6.53
N ALA A 169 25.17 -13.85 5.58
CA ALA A 169 25.35 -12.90 4.48
C ALA A 169 25.49 -11.46 4.99
N GLY A 170 24.68 -11.08 6.01
CA GLY A 170 24.76 -9.76 6.62
C GLY A 170 26.12 -9.47 7.25
N GLU A 171 26.73 -10.43 7.97
CA GLU A 171 28.07 -10.26 8.52
C GLU A 171 29.12 -10.10 7.41
N ALA A 172 29.05 -10.90 6.34
CA ALA A 172 29.97 -10.80 5.21
C ALA A 172 29.85 -9.43 4.48
N ILE A 173 28.62 -8.92 4.31
CA ILE A 173 28.37 -7.59 3.73
C ILE A 173 28.96 -6.49 4.62
N ARG A 174 28.82 -6.61 5.95
CA ARG A 174 29.43 -5.68 6.92
C ARG A 174 30.96 -5.71 6.85
N GLU A 175 31.56 -6.90 6.77
CA GLU A 175 33.02 -7.06 6.61
C GLU A 175 33.54 -6.48 5.29
N ALA A 176 32.71 -6.51 4.22
CA ALA A 176 33.01 -5.86 2.95
C ALA A 176 32.87 -4.33 2.98
N GLY A 177 32.34 -3.76 4.07
CA GLY A 177 32.24 -2.32 4.31
C GLY A 177 30.90 -1.69 3.89
N PHE A 178 29.86 -2.49 3.66
CA PHE A 178 28.51 -2.03 3.31
C PHE A 178 27.54 -2.16 4.50
N VAL A 179 26.38 -1.51 4.38
CA VAL A 179 25.26 -1.74 5.31
C VAL A 179 24.59 -3.06 4.94
N PRO A 180 24.47 -4.04 5.86
CA PRO A 180 23.84 -5.30 5.53
C PRO A 180 22.39 -5.16 5.12
N LEU A 181 21.58 -4.51 5.99
CA LEU A 181 20.14 -4.37 5.80
C LEU A 181 19.72 -2.90 5.90
N ALA A 182 19.31 -2.31 4.78
CA ALA A 182 18.72 -0.98 4.74
C ALA A 182 17.34 -1.00 5.41
N HIS A 183 17.11 -0.07 6.34
CA HIS A 183 15.84 0.01 7.06
C HIS A 183 15.47 1.46 7.36
N GLY A 184 14.19 1.73 7.50
CA GLY A 184 13.67 2.98 8.01
C GLY A 184 13.18 2.82 9.45
N GLY A 185 13.13 3.91 10.20
CA GLY A 185 12.87 3.88 11.64
C GLY A 185 11.44 4.27 12.02
N GLN A 186 10.45 3.85 11.26
CA GLN A 186 9.03 4.05 11.59
C GLN A 186 8.45 2.72 12.07
N SER A 187 7.53 2.75 13.05
CA SER A 187 6.97 1.55 13.70
C SER A 187 6.41 0.51 12.73
N TRP A 188 5.70 0.97 11.68
CA TRP A 188 5.16 0.07 10.67
C TRP A 188 6.25 -0.66 9.87
N GLN A 189 7.42 -0.05 9.69
CA GLN A 189 8.56 -0.70 9.01
C GLN A 189 9.19 -1.77 9.91
N ASP A 190 9.36 -1.48 11.22
CA ASP A 190 9.80 -2.47 12.20
C ASP A 190 8.82 -3.66 12.24
N ALA A 191 7.52 -3.39 12.25
CA ALA A 191 6.48 -4.43 12.22
C ALA A 191 6.49 -5.25 10.92
N THR A 192 6.79 -4.64 9.77
CA THR A 192 6.96 -5.34 8.48
C THR A 192 8.11 -6.33 8.52
N VAL A 193 9.25 -5.94 9.10
CA VAL A 193 10.39 -6.84 9.29
C VAL A 193 10.05 -7.93 10.30
N PHE A 194 9.40 -7.57 11.42
CA PHE A 194 9.01 -8.53 12.45
C PHE A 194 8.08 -9.61 11.90
N GLU A 195 7.02 -9.24 11.19
CA GLU A 195 6.08 -10.22 10.63
C GLU A 195 6.75 -11.14 9.58
N SER A 196 7.68 -10.60 8.77
CA SER A 196 8.43 -11.38 7.80
C SER A 196 9.38 -12.37 8.48
N VAL A 197 10.07 -11.96 9.55
CA VAL A 197 10.97 -12.81 10.34
C VAL A 197 10.20 -13.88 11.10
N LEU A 198 9.08 -13.52 11.75
CA LEU A 198 8.21 -14.47 12.43
C LEU A 198 7.70 -15.53 11.45
N LEU A 199 7.22 -15.10 10.28
CA LEU A 199 6.74 -16.01 9.24
C LEU A 199 7.85 -16.95 8.75
N GLY A 200 9.06 -16.42 8.51
CA GLY A 200 10.21 -17.19 8.05
C GLY A 200 10.76 -18.19 9.06
N GLY A 201 10.72 -17.84 10.35
CA GLY A 201 11.21 -18.70 11.43
C GLY A 201 10.18 -19.71 11.94
N GLN A 202 8.90 -19.34 11.96
CA GLN A 202 7.84 -20.11 12.63
C GLN A 202 6.76 -20.65 11.67
N GLY A 203 6.71 -20.17 10.44
CA GLY A 203 5.76 -20.62 9.41
C GLY A 203 4.38 -19.99 9.50
N SER A 204 3.56 -20.25 8.45
CA SER A 204 2.24 -19.63 8.27
C SER A 204 1.19 -20.05 9.30
N GLU A 205 1.25 -21.28 9.82
CA GLU A 205 0.32 -21.73 10.85
C GLU A 205 0.51 -20.94 12.15
N PHE A 206 1.75 -20.77 12.60
CA PHE A 206 2.05 -19.98 13.79
C PHE A 206 1.74 -18.49 13.57
N TYR A 207 2.05 -17.95 12.39
CA TYR A 207 1.68 -16.59 12.02
C TYR A 207 0.18 -16.37 12.17
N GLN A 208 -0.63 -17.30 11.64
CA GLN A 208 -2.10 -17.23 11.72
C GLN A 208 -2.57 -17.22 13.18
N GLN A 209 -2.08 -18.14 14.02
CA GLN A 209 -2.44 -18.21 15.43
C GLN A 209 -2.05 -16.95 16.20
N ALA A 210 -0.82 -16.46 16.00
CA ALA A 210 -0.27 -15.37 16.79
C ALA A 210 -0.73 -13.97 16.33
N LEU A 211 -0.69 -13.69 15.01
CA LEU A 211 -0.87 -12.35 14.49
C LEU A 211 -2.25 -12.09 13.85
N VAL A 212 -3.06 -13.14 13.63
CA VAL A 212 -4.41 -13.01 13.09
C VAL A 212 -5.46 -13.39 14.14
N GLU A 213 -5.33 -14.58 14.74
CA GLU A 213 -6.26 -15.10 15.73
C GLU A 213 -5.98 -14.56 17.15
N LEU A 214 -4.79 -14.03 17.37
CA LEU A 214 -4.33 -13.45 18.65
C LEU A 214 -4.43 -14.47 19.80
N ASP A 215 -4.07 -15.74 19.52
CA ASP A 215 -4.11 -16.80 20.51
C ASP A 215 -3.13 -16.47 21.67
N PRO A 216 -3.61 -16.38 22.92
CA PRO A 216 -2.76 -16.07 24.07
C PRO A 216 -1.65 -17.10 24.32
N GLU A 217 -1.86 -18.38 23.97
CA GLU A 217 -0.85 -19.43 24.10
C GLU A 217 0.26 -19.25 23.05
N ALA A 218 -0.09 -18.89 21.82
CA ALA A 218 0.88 -18.56 20.78
C ALA A 218 1.66 -17.29 21.14
N LEU A 219 0.97 -16.21 21.53
CA LEU A 219 1.58 -14.93 21.89
C LEU A 219 2.51 -15.02 23.12
N GLY A 220 2.23 -15.90 24.06
CA GLY A 220 3.04 -16.10 25.29
C GLY A 220 3.98 -17.29 25.22
N GLY A 221 4.05 -17.98 24.09
CA GLY A 221 4.77 -19.24 23.94
C GLY A 221 6.25 -19.08 23.56
N GLU A 222 6.96 -20.22 23.52
CA GLU A 222 8.39 -20.32 23.21
C GLU A 222 8.68 -19.87 21.77
N GLN A 223 7.80 -20.22 20.81
CA GLN A 223 7.92 -19.81 19.40
C GLN A 223 7.89 -18.28 19.20
N MET A 224 7.10 -17.56 20.00
CA MET A 224 7.11 -16.09 19.96
C MET A 224 8.42 -15.52 20.52
N ILE A 225 8.98 -16.16 21.55
CA ILE A 225 10.30 -15.76 22.09
C ILE A 225 11.37 -15.94 21.03
N ASP A 226 11.39 -17.09 20.34
CA ASP A 226 12.33 -17.39 19.25
C ASP A 226 12.19 -16.37 18.11
N ALA A 227 10.94 -16.04 17.71
CA ALA A 227 10.69 -15.04 16.68
C ALA A 227 11.18 -13.63 17.07
N LEU A 228 11.02 -13.23 18.35
CA LEU A 228 11.54 -11.95 18.86
C LEU A 228 13.08 -11.94 18.95
N GLU A 229 13.70 -13.08 19.26
CA GLU A 229 15.16 -13.22 19.25
C GLU A 229 15.72 -13.10 17.81
N ASP A 230 15.10 -13.73 16.84
CA ASP A 230 15.47 -13.61 15.43
C ASP A 230 15.22 -12.20 14.89
N PHE A 231 14.12 -11.56 15.28
CA PHE A 231 13.88 -10.16 14.95
C PHE A 231 14.96 -9.23 15.53
N LYS A 232 15.36 -9.46 16.77
CA LYS A 232 16.47 -8.71 17.39
C LYS A 232 17.78 -8.90 16.62
N ARG A 233 18.12 -10.15 16.23
CA ARG A 233 19.30 -10.42 15.38
C ARG A 233 19.19 -9.69 14.03
N THR A 234 18.01 -9.66 13.43
CA THR A 234 17.78 -8.93 12.18
C THR A 234 18.01 -7.42 12.35
N ARG A 235 17.57 -6.84 13.47
CA ARG A 235 17.84 -5.41 13.77
C ARG A 235 19.34 -5.12 13.93
N GLU A 236 20.16 -6.06 14.37
CA GLU A 236 21.61 -5.91 14.47
C GLU A 236 22.29 -5.78 13.10
N LEU A 237 21.61 -6.14 11.99
CA LEU A 237 22.08 -5.92 10.62
C LEU A 237 21.83 -4.50 10.10
N MET A 238 20.98 -3.73 10.76
CA MET A 238 20.61 -2.38 10.35
C MET A 238 21.66 -1.35 10.78
N ASP A 239 21.67 -0.18 10.10
CA ASP A 239 22.57 0.90 10.45
C ASP A 239 22.01 1.81 11.55
N GLU A 240 22.91 2.46 12.33
CA GLU A 240 22.53 3.34 13.44
C GLU A 240 21.78 4.62 12.97
N GLY A 241 21.81 4.95 11.68
CA GLY A 241 21.15 6.12 11.10
C GLY A 241 19.67 5.90 10.74
N MET A 242 19.14 4.72 10.97
CA MET A 242 17.77 4.36 10.58
C MET A 242 16.64 5.16 11.28
N PRO A 243 16.75 5.66 12.54
CA PRO A 243 15.62 6.29 13.22
C PRO A 243 15.04 7.47 12.43
N GLY A 244 13.73 7.41 12.17
CA GLY A 244 13.00 8.44 11.42
C GLY A 244 13.24 8.46 9.91
N ARG A 245 14.01 7.51 9.36
CA ARG A 245 14.20 7.37 7.92
C ARG A 245 12.93 6.85 7.27
N ASP A 246 12.53 7.46 6.16
CA ASP A 246 11.44 6.95 5.34
C ASP A 246 11.86 5.68 4.57
N TRP A 247 10.90 4.81 4.29
CA TRP A 247 11.14 3.52 3.64
C TRP A 247 11.79 3.63 2.26
N ASN A 248 11.39 4.64 1.46
CA ASN A 248 11.95 4.87 0.13
C ASN A 248 13.39 5.39 0.17
N VAL A 249 13.79 6.06 1.26
CA VAL A 249 15.19 6.43 1.49
C VAL A 249 16.03 5.19 1.81
N ALA A 250 15.47 4.21 2.53
CA ALA A 250 16.13 2.92 2.72
C ALA A 250 16.24 2.15 1.40
N THR A 251 15.20 2.17 0.55
CA THR A 251 15.25 1.59 -0.80
C THR A 251 16.35 2.23 -1.65
N ALA A 252 16.49 3.57 -1.57
CA ALA A 252 17.56 4.28 -2.28
C ALA A 252 18.97 3.81 -1.86
N MET A 253 19.18 3.39 -0.60
CA MET A 253 20.47 2.83 -0.16
C MET A 253 20.81 1.52 -0.88
N VAL A 254 19.81 0.69 -1.19
CA VAL A 254 20.00 -0.52 -2.00
C VAL A 254 20.25 -0.16 -3.45
N ILE A 255 19.48 0.78 -4.02
CA ILE A 255 19.63 1.28 -5.39
C ILE A 255 21.05 1.83 -5.62
N GLU A 256 21.58 2.59 -4.68
CA GLU A 256 22.89 3.25 -4.75
C GLU A 256 24.07 2.34 -4.36
N GLY A 257 23.83 1.08 -4.00
CA GLY A 257 24.86 0.15 -3.58
C GLY A 257 25.50 0.49 -2.23
N VAL A 258 24.81 1.22 -1.37
CA VAL A 258 25.23 1.52 0.01
C VAL A 258 24.86 0.36 0.92
N ALA A 259 23.77 -0.34 0.63
CA ALA A 259 23.28 -1.48 1.39
C ALA A 259 23.09 -2.71 0.51
N GLY A 260 23.27 -3.89 1.11
CA GLY A 260 23.08 -5.18 0.45
C GLY A 260 21.62 -5.56 0.29
N PHE A 261 20.85 -5.45 1.38
CA PHE A 261 19.47 -5.93 1.44
C PHE A 261 18.49 -4.87 1.95
N GLN A 262 17.19 -5.10 1.64
CA GLN A 262 16.05 -4.48 2.30
C GLN A 262 14.90 -5.50 2.40
N LEU A 263 14.34 -5.69 3.61
CA LEU A 263 13.06 -6.38 3.83
C LEU A 263 11.94 -5.33 3.76
N MET A 264 11.15 -5.37 2.69
CA MET A 264 10.09 -4.38 2.43
C MET A 264 9.14 -4.91 1.36
N GLY A 265 7.87 -4.56 1.46
CA GLY A 265 6.88 -4.95 0.47
C GLY A 265 7.18 -4.45 -0.95
N ASP A 266 6.44 -4.98 -1.89
CA ASP A 266 6.68 -4.78 -3.32
C ASP A 266 6.51 -3.32 -3.82
N TRP A 267 5.95 -2.42 -3.01
CA TRP A 267 5.99 -0.98 -3.30
C TRP A 267 7.42 -0.44 -3.43
N ALA A 268 8.42 -1.10 -2.83
CA ALA A 268 9.82 -0.77 -3.04
C ALA A 268 10.24 -0.93 -4.52
N LYS A 269 9.65 -1.90 -5.23
CA LYS A 269 9.89 -2.08 -6.67
C LYS A 269 9.54 -0.85 -7.50
N GLY A 270 8.52 -0.10 -7.10
CA GLY A 270 8.16 1.17 -7.74
C GLY A 270 9.30 2.20 -7.73
N GLU A 271 10.14 2.20 -6.70
CA GLU A 271 11.32 3.09 -6.63
C GLU A 271 12.47 2.59 -7.53
N PHE A 272 12.72 1.26 -7.59
CA PHE A 272 13.66 0.69 -8.56
C PHE A 272 13.26 1.00 -10.01
N THR A 273 11.98 0.79 -10.34
CA THR A 273 11.41 1.15 -11.65
C THR A 273 11.57 2.65 -11.94
N ALA A 274 11.34 3.50 -10.94
CA ALA A 274 11.52 4.95 -11.05
C ALA A 274 12.95 5.36 -11.34
N ALA A 275 13.90 4.62 -10.82
CA ALA A 275 15.31 4.81 -11.09
C ALA A 275 15.75 4.26 -12.47
N GLY A 276 14.85 3.60 -13.21
CA GLY A 276 15.13 3.00 -14.52
C GLY A 276 15.90 1.68 -14.44
N LEU A 277 15.81 0.98 -13.32
CA LEU A 277 16.52 -0.27 -13.05
C LEU A 277 15.72 -1.49 -13.50
N THR A 278 16.41 -2.55 -13.88
CA THR A 278 15.87 -3.80 -14.42
C THR A 278 15.97 -4.91 -13.38
N ALA A 279 14.83 -5.58 -13.12
CA ALA A 279 14.78 -6.74 -12.22
C ALA A 279 15.63 -7.90 -12.73
N GLY A 280 16.43 -8.50 -11.85
CA GLY A 280 17.32 -9.61 -12.16
C GLY A 280 18.67 -9.19 -12.77
N GLU A 281 18.85 -7.90 -13.12
CA GLU A 281 20.10 -7.34 -13.62
C GLU A 281 20.65 -6.30 -12.62
N ASP A 282 19.91 -5.22 -12.39
CA ASP A 282 20.35 -4.10 -11.55
C ASP A 282 19.93 -4.28 -10.08
N TYR A 283 18.91 -5.07 -9.82
CA TYR A 283 18.46 -5.46 -8.48
C TYR A 283 17.87 -6.89 -8.49
N LEU A 284 17.92 -7.54 -7.34
CA LEU A 284 17.33 -8.86 -7.14
C LEU A 284 16.13 -8.80 -6.20
N CYS A 285 15.19 -9.72 -6.40
CA CYS A 285 14.02 -9.91 -5.56
C CYS A 285 13.87 -11.39 -5.20
N ALA A 286 13.49 -11.67 -3.96
CA ALA A 286 13.10 -13.01 -3.51
C ALA A 286 12.04 -12.90 -2.41
N ALA A 287 11.34 -14.00 -2.12
CA ALA A 287 10.60 -14.12 -0.87
C ALA A 287 11.52 -13.83 0.32
N ALA A 288 11.02 -13.21 1.38
CA ALA A 288 11.77 -13.08 2.62
C ALA A 288 12.26 -14.47 3.09
N PRO A 289 13.47 -14.57 3.66
CA PRO A 289 14.07 -15.85 4.01
C PRO A 289 13.13 -16.73 4.84
N GLY A 290 12.96 -18.00 4.45
CA GLY A 290 12.07 -18.98 5.06
C GLY A 290 10.59 -18.83 4.71
N THR A 291 10.24 -17.96 3.75
CA THR A 291 8.84 -17.69 3.40
C THR A 291 8.45 -18.04 1.96
N GLU A 292 9.21 -18.90 1.27
CA GLU A 292 8.91 -19.27 -0.11
C GLU A 292 7.54 -19.95 -0.29
N ASP A 293 7.03 -20.64 0.74
CA ASP A 293 5.71 -21.27 0.75
C ASP A 293 4.61 -20.38 1.35
N ALA A 294 4.91 -19.12 1.59
CA ALA A 294 3.98 -18.16 2.17
C ALA A 294 3.95 -16.83 1.40
N PHE A 295 2.79 -16.18 1.45
CA PHE A 295 2.57 -14.87 0.87
C PHE A 295 1.82 -13.99 1.89
N THR A 296 2.50 -12.98 2.42
CA THR A 296 1.85 -11.98 3.26
C THR A 296 1.25 -10.90 2.37
N PHE A 297 -0.08 -10.82 2.33
CA PHE A 297 -0.76 -9.87 1.45
C PHE A 297 -1.20 -8.59 2.15
N ASN A 298 -1.17 -7.50 1.40
CA ASN A 298 -1.83 -6.24 1.68
C ASN A 298 -2.62 -5.80 0.44
N ILE A 299 -3.84 -5.34 0.61
CA ILE A 299 -4.70 -4.88 -0.48
C ILE A 299 -4.98 -3.40 -0.25
N ASP A 300 -4.46 -2.54 -1.12
CA ASP A 300 -4.92 -1.16 -1.16
C ASP A 300 -6.29 -1.12 -1.82
N SER A 301 -7.21 -0.42 -1.21
CA SER A 301 -8.56 -0.24 -1.73
C SER A 301 -9.03 1.20 -1.57
N LEU A 302 -9.98 1.60 -2.39
CA LEU A 302 -10.71 2.85 -2.24
C LEU A 302 -12.11 2.57 -1.72
N ALA A 303 -12.35 2.91 -0.46
CA ALA A 303 -13.68 2.85 0.14
C ALA A 303 -14.46 4.12 -0.23
N MET A 304 -15.70 3.95 -0.70
CA MET A 304 -16.56 5.05 -1.13
C MET A 304 -17.41 5.53 0.03
N PHE A 305 -17.30 6.81 0.39
CA PHE A 305 -18.15 7.41 1.42
C PHE A 305 -19.51 7.77 0.85
N ARG A 306 -20.53 7.80 1.71
CA ARG A 306 -21.87 8.26 1.30
C ARG A 306 -21.84 9.74 0.96
N VAL A 307 -22.18 10.05 -0.27
CA VAL A 307 -22.38 11.41 -0.76
C VAL A 307 -23.85 11.70 -1.00
N SER A 308 -24.25 12.95 -0.86
CA SER A 308 -25.63 13.38 -1.07
C SER A 308 -25.91 13.91 -2.47
N ASP A 309 -24.87 14.29 -3.18
CA ASP A 309 -24.92 14.81 -4.54
C ASP A 309 -24.93 13.67 -5.56
N ASP A 310 -25.84 13.74 -6.55
CA ASP A 310 -25.99 12.69 -7.55
C ASP A 310 -24.85 12.68 -8.58
N GLU A 311 -24.29 13.86 -8.90
CA GLU A 311 -23.18 14.00 -9.84
C GLU A 311 -21.87 13.49 -9.21
N GLU A 312 -21.64 13.77 -7.93
CA GLU A 312 -20.52 13.21 -7.16
C GLU A 312 -20.63 11.68 -7.04
N ARG A 313 -21.85 11.16 -6.84
CA ARG A 313 -22.10 9.72 -6.81
C ARG A 313 -21.79 9.05 -8.16
N GLU A 314 -22.15 9.70 -9.27
CA GLU A 314 -21.82 9.22 -10.60
C GLU A 314 -20.30 9.16 -10.80
N ALA A 315 -19.56 10.19 -10.36
CA ALA A 315 -18.11 10.21 -10.40
C ALA A 315 -17.47 9.11 -9.52
N GLN A 316 -18.02 8.82 -8.32
CA GLN A 316 -17.59 7.69 -7.48
C GLN A 316 -17.81 6.33 -8.19
N GLN A 317 -18.94 6.15 -8.87
CA GLN A 317 -19.23 4.92 -9.61
C GLN A 317 -18.28 4.75 -10.80
N ALA A 318 -17.97 5.85 -11.50
CA ALA A 318 -16.97 5.84 -12.56
C ALA A 318 -15.58 5.49 -12.01
N LEU A 319 -15.17 6.08 -10.89
CA LEU A 319 -13.93 5.75 -10.20
C LEU A 319 -13.87 4.25 -9.87
N ALA A 320 -14.92 3.71 -9.25
CA ALA A 320 -14.97 2.29 -8.87
C ALA A 320 -14.87 1.35 -10.09
N ARG A 321 -15.50 1.70 -11.20
CA ARG A 321 -15.39 0.96 -12.47
C ARG A 321 -13.97 1.03 -13.04
N LEU A 322 -13.41 2.25 -13.17
CA LEU A 322 -12.10 2.49 -13.78
C LEU A 322 -10.97 1.78 -13.06
N VAL A 323 -11.02 1.70 -11.72
CA VAL A 323 -10.01 1.02 -10.90
C VAL A 323 -9.84 -0.45 -11.29
N LEU A 324 -10.88 -1.13 -11.75
CA LEU A 324 -10.79 -2.55 -12.17
C LEU A 324 -10.62 -2.72 -13.69
N GLU A 325 -10.55 -1.66 -14.47
CA GLU A 325 -10.25 -1.78 -15.89
C GLU A 325 -8.83 -2.30 -16.12
N PRO A 326 -8.61 -3.17 -17.14
CA PRO A 326 -7.29 -3.70 -17.45
C PRO A 326 -6.23 -2.61 -17.64
N THR A 327 -6.59 -1.52 -18.31
CA THR A 327 -5.68 -0.39 -18.57
C THR A 327 -5.17 0.26 -17.29
N PHE A 328 -6.06 0.46 -16.30
CA PHE A 328 -5.65 0.99 -14.99
C PHE A 328 -4.81 -0.04 -14.23
N GLN A 329 -5.30 -1.28 -14.14
CA GLN A 329 -4.63 -2.35 -13.38
C GLN A 329 -3.21 -2.60 -13.89
N GLU A 330 -2.97 -2.55 -15.19
CA GLU A 330 -1.63 -2.66 -15.78
C GLU A 330 -0.77 -1.42 -15.44
N ALA A 331 -1.21 -0.24 -15.84
CA ALA A 331 -0.41 0.97 -15.73
C ALA A 331 -0.10 1.36 -14.27
N PHE A 332 -1.09 1.21 -13.36
CA PHE A 332 -0.90 1.48 -11.94
C PHE A 332 0.10 0.52 -11.31
N ASN A 333 -0.08 -0.79 -11.53
CA ASN A 333 0.74 -1.81 -10.89
C ASN A 333 2.17 -1.85 -11.43
N LEU A 334 2.39 -1.54 -12.70
CA LEU A 334 3.72 -1.31 -13.26
C LEU A 334 4.46 -0.17 -12.54
N ALA A 335 3.76 0.94 -12.26
CA ALA A 335 4.34 2.08 -11.57
C ALA A 335 4.50 1.87 -10.06
N LYS A 336 3.50 1.21 -9.42
CA LYS A 336 3.44 0.98 -7.96
C LYS A 336 4.36 -0.14 -7.49
N GLY A 337 4.60 -1.14 -8.35
CA GLY A 337 5.40 -2.31 -8.02
C GLY A 337 4.62 -3.54 -7.55
N SER A 338 3.32 -3.40 -7.36
CA SER A 338 2.38 -4.43 -6.91
C SER A 338 1.89 -5.33 -8.04
N ILE A 339 0.99 -6.26 -7.71
CA ILE A 339 0.28 -7.07 -8.70
C ILE A 339 -1.18 -6.61 -8.84
N PRO A 340 -1.80 -6.85 -10.02
CA PRO A 340 -3.20 -6.51 -10.24
C PRO A 340 -4.15 -7.21 -9.25
N ALA A 341 -5.22 -6.51 -8.85
CA ALA A 341 -6.28 -7.09 -8.03
C ALA A 341 -7.10 -8.16 -8.79
N ARG A 342 -7.04 -8.14 -10.12
CA ARG A 342 -7.69 -9.10 -11.02
C ARG A 342 -6.65 -10.03 -11.64
N PRO A 343 -6.79 -11.36 -11.46
CA PRO A 343 -5.78 -12.33 -11.88
C PRO A 343 -5.81 -12.70 -13.37
N ASP A 344 -6.79 -12.21 -14.14
CA ASP A 344 -6.98 -12.49 -15.56
C ASP A 344 -6.18 -11.56 -16.50
N LEU A 345 -5.40 -10.62 -15.92
CA LEU A 345 -4.60 -9.69 -16.70
C LEU A 345 -3.39 -10.37 -17.34
N ASP A 346 -3.05 -9.97 -18.58
CA ASP A 346 -1.82 -10.39 -19.21
C ASP A 346 -0.61 -9.75 -18.51
N MET A 347 0.27 -10.58 -17.95
CA MET A 347 1.46 -10.16 -17.21
C MET A 347 2.72 -10.04 -18.08
N SER A 348 2.59 -10.05 -19.42
CA SER A 348 3.75 -10.03 -20.32
C SER A 348 4.59 -8.75 -20.24
N GLU A 349 3.96 -7.61 -19.90
CA GLU A 349 4.65 -6.33 -19.69
C GLU A 349 5.27 -6.18 -18.29
N PHE A 350 4.92 -7.07 -17.35
CA PHE A 350 5.46 -7.06 -16.01
C PHE A 350 6.79 -7.79 -15.92
N ASP A 351 7.68 -7.33 -15.04
CA ASP A 351 8.97 -7.95 -14.79
C ASP A 351 8.85 -9.31 -14.06
N SER A 352 9.98 -10.02 -13.97
CA SER A 352 10.04 -11.35 -13.35
C SER A 352 9.60 -11.35 -11.88
N CYS A 353 9.86 -10.27 -11.12
CA CYS A 353 9.45 -10.16 -9.72
C CYS A 353 7.92 -10.11 -9.59
N ALA A 354 7.26 -9.29 -10.42
CA ALA A 354 5.80 -9.19 -10.41
C ALA A 354 5.12 -10.47 -10.94
N GLN A 355 5.68 -11.09 -11.99
CA GLN A 355 5.18 -12.37 -12.50
C GLN A 355 5.28 -13.48 -11.44
N GLN A 356 6.40 -13.54 -10.73
CA GLN A 356 6.57 -14.46 -9.59
C GLN A 356 5.58 -14.16 -8.47
N SER A 357 5.39 -12.88 -8.12
CA SER A 357 4.44 -12.46 -7.08
C SER A 357 3.03 -12.97 -7.38
N LEU A 358 2.55 -12.81 -8.62
CA LEU A 358 1.22 -13.29 -8.99
C LEU A 358 1.13 -14.83 -8.93
N ALA A 359 2.15 -15.53 -9.41
CA ALA A 359 2.19 -16.99 -9.36
C ALA A 359 2.18 -17.51 -7.91
N ASP A 360 2.96 -16.88 -7.02
CA ASP A 360 3.02 -17.23 -5.60
C ASP A 360 1.70 -16.89 -4.88
N PHE A 361 1.07 -15.76 -5.20
CA PHE A 361 -0.25 -15.40 -4.65
C PHE A 361 -1.30 -16.47 -4.99
N GLN A 362 -1.38 -16.89 -6.25
CA GLN A 362 -2.31 -17.93 -6.70
C GLN A 362 -2.00 -19.28 -6.04
N ARG A 363 -0.73 -19.69 -6.03
CA ARG A 363 -0.29 -20.95 -5.41
C ARG A 363 -0.60 -20.98 -3.91
N THR A 364 -0.25 -19.95 -3.17
CA THR A 364 -0.47 -19.91 -1.72
C THR A 364 -1.93 -19.78 -1.34
N ALA A 365 -2.78 -19.21 -2.21
CA ALA A 365 -4.21 -19.20 -2.02
C ALA A 365 -4.84 -20.60 -2.14
N GLU A 366 -4.29 -21.46 -3.02
CA GLU A 366 -4.77 -22.82 -3.24
C GLU A 366 -4.20 -23.83 -2.22
N GLU A 367 -2.91 -23.70 -1.89
CA GLU A 367 -2.16 -24.66 -1.06
C GLU A 367 -2.17 -24.32 0.44
N GLY A 368 -2.62 -23.14 0.83
CA GLY A 368 -2.41 -22.56 2.15
C GLY A 368 -1.07 -21.81 2.21
N GLY A 369 -0.92 -20.87 3.10
CA GLY A 369 0.26 -20.00 3.16
C GLY A 369 -0.01 -18.56 2.75
N LEU A 370 -1.21 -18.26 2.24
CA LEU A 370 -1.67 -16.89 2.05
C LEU A 370 -2.14 -16.33 3.40
N VAL A 371 -1.43 -15.34 3.93
CA VAL A 371 -1.72 -14.72 5.23
C VAL A 371 -1.89 -13.21 5.12
N PRO A 372 -2.87 -12.61 5.84
CA PRO A 372 -3.06 -11.16 5.85
C PRO A 372 -1.95 -10.48 6.64
N SER A 373 -1.42 -9.36 6.12
CA SER A 373 -0.38 -8.60 6.82
C SER A 373 -0.93 -7.95 8.10
N MET A 374 -0.33 -8.26 9.25
CA MET A 374 -0.59 -7.56 10.50
C MET A 374 -0.02 -6.15 10.46
N ALA A 375 1.20 -5.97 9.95
CA ALA A 375 1.88 -4.67 9.87
C ALA A 375 1.15 -3.66 8.98
N HIS A 376 0.34 -4.13 8.02
CA HIS A 376 -0.38 -3.26 7.08
C HIS A 376 -1.89 -3.23 7.30
N GLY A 377 -2.36 -3.64 8.50
CA GLY A 377 -3.76 -3.53 8.90
C GLY A 377 -4.71 -4.44 8.13
N MET A 378 -4.22 -5.60 7.64
CA MET A 378 -5.07 -6.60 6.98
C MET A 378 -5.56 -7.68 7.94
N ALA A 379 -4.81 -7.96 9.02
CA ALA A 379 -5.08 -9.05 9.95
C ALA A 379 -5.93 -8.63 11.14
N VAL A 380 -5.64 -7.49 11.75
CA VAL A 380 -6.23 -7.06 13.01
C VAL A 380 -6.66 -5.59 12.95
N ARG A 381 -7.50 -5.19 13.90
CA ARG A 381 -7.97 -3.80 14.06
C ARG A 381 -6.80 -2.88 14.43
N ALA A 382 -6.92 -1.60 14.10
CA ALA A 382 -5.86 -0.60 14.28
C ALA A 382 -5.38 -0.44 15.74
N ASP A 383 -6.25 -0.62 16.75
CA ASP A 383 -5.89 -0.55 18.16
C ASP A 383 -5.01 -1.73 18.60
N ILE A 384 -5.26 -2.92 18.09
CA ILE A 384 -4.45 -4.12 18.34
C ILE A 384 -3.12 -4.01 17.57
N GLN A 385 -3.17 -3.60 16.31
CA GLN A 385 -1.97 -3.35 15.51
C GLN A 385 -1.03 -2.38 16.21
N GLY A 386 -1.55 -1.26 16.74
CA GLY A 386 -0.79 -0.28 17.50
C GLY A 386 -0.14 -0.88 18.75
N ALA A 387 -0.85 -1.75 19.47
CA ALA A 387 -0.29 -2.43 20.64
C ALA A 387 0.86 -3.40 20.27
N ILE A 388 0.78 -4.05 19.10
CA ILE A 388 1.89 -4.89 18.61
C ILE A 388 3.07 -4.00 18.19
N PHE A 389 2.82 -2.87 17.55
CA PHE A 389 3.88 -1.91 17.19
C PHE A 389 4.65 -1.43 18.42
N ASP A 390 3.96 -1.13 19.52
CA ASP A 390 4.59 -0.73 20.79
C ASP A 390 5.54 -1.80 21.38
N VAL A 391 5.36 -3.07 21.00
CA VAL A 391 6.22 -4.18 21.46
C VAL A 391 7.46 -4.35 20.58
N VAL A 392 7.34 -4.11 19.27
CA VAL A 392 8.41 -4.39 18.31
C VAL A 392 9.26 -3.16 17.94
N THR A 393 8.90 -1.96 18.41
CA THR A 393 9.67 -0.72 18.21
C THR A 393 10.49 -0.38 19.45
#